data_442d65bb976126a9bfa19f5d65ffa4e7
#
_entry.id   442d65bb976126a9bfa19f5d65ffa4e7
#
_cell.length_a   1.000
_cell.length_b   1.000
_cell.length_c   1.000
_cell.angle_alpha   90.00
_cell.angle_beta   90.00
_cell.angle_gamma   90.00
#
_symmetry.space_group_name_H-M   'P 1'
#
loop_
_entity.id
_entity.type
_entity.pdbx_description
1 polymer ?
#
loop_
_entity_poly.entity_id
_entity_poly.type
_entity_poly.pdbx_seq_one_letter_code
_entity_poly.pdbx_strand_id
1 'polypeptide(L)'
;MAKTIIGFTGQISSGKTTAAKYLAEKFNGKIYGFSGPLRDILNRLYLPLERANMAKLSETIREAFGSDLISKTIAKDIANDPCDFIILEGLRRVPDLETMKSLPGFRLLSVTADSKLRWERMTKRGQNADDATKTYEVFLTDEQAEADRDIPLVMSMAEATLDNNGSLEDLYNQLDKLF
;
A
#
# COMPACT_ATOMS: atom_id res chain seq x y z
N MET A 1 7.37 -1.77 24.84
CA MET A 1 7.55 -0.46 24.15
C MET A 1 6.37 -0.20 23.25
N ALA A 2 6.08 1.04 22.90
CA ALA A 2 5.01 1.31 21.92
C ALA A 2 5.48 0.79 20.54
N LYS A 3 4.56 0.17 19.76
CA LYS A 3 4.85 -0.27 18.40
C LYS A 3 5.18 0.93 17.50
N THR A 4 6.09 0.75 16.56
CA THR A 4 6.29 1.67 15.44
C THR A 4 5.50 1.13 14.26
N ILE A 5 4.55 1.92 13.72
CA ILE A 5 3.70 1.50 12.61
C ILE A 5 3.87 2.48 11.47
N ILE A 6 4.44 2.03 10.35
CA ILE A 6 4.71 2.86 9.19
C ILE A 6 3.75 2.50 8.06
N GLY A 7 2.84 3.41 7.74
CA GLY A 7 1.97 3.29 6.57
C GLY A 7 2.62 3.89 5.33
N PHE A 8 2.61 3.15 4.23
CA PHE A 8 3.03 3.67 2.92
C PHE A 8 1.83 3.91 2.01
N THR A 9 1.79 5.11 1.43
CA THR A 9 0.88 5.50 0.35
C THR A 9 1.64 5.97 -0.89
N GLY A 10 0.98 6.05 -2.01
CA GLY A 10 1.57 6.49 -3.29
C GLY A 10 1.00 5.71 -4.47
N GLN A 11 1.19 6.26 -5.65
CA GLN A 11 0.66 5.72 -6.91
C GLN A 11 1.29 4.36 -7.27
N ILE A 12 0.69 3.66 -8.22
CA ILE A 12 1.21 2.37 -8.69
C ILE A 12 2.68 2.50 -9.14
N SER A 13 3.49 1.50 -8.81
CA SER A 13 4.92 1.43 -9.16
C SER A 13 5.80 2.60 -8.67
N SER A 14 5.33 3.38 -7.69
CA SER A 14 6.15 4.45 -7.08
C SER A 14 7.32 3.93 -6.22
N GLY A 15 7.32 2.66 -5.81
CA GLY A 15 8.39 2.05 -5.00
C GLY A 15 8.02 1.76 -3.54
N LYS A 16 6.74 1.84 -3.17
CA LYS A 16 6.26 1.53 -1.80
C LYS A 16 6.74 0.18 -1.28
N THR A 17 6.58 -0.87 -2.09
CA THR A 17 7.00 -2.23 -1.71
C THR A 17 8.51 -2.33 -1.51
N THR A 18 9.29 -1.59 -2.28
CA THR A 18 10.75 -1.52 -2.11
C THR A 18 11.10 -0.86 -0.78
N ALA A 19 10.48 0.29 -0.49
CA ALA A 19 10.66 1.00 0.78
C ALA A 19 10.21 0.14 1.99
N ALA A 20 9.06 -0.52 1.86
CA ALA A 20 8.53 -1.41 2.90
C ALA A 20 9.47 -2.59 3.19
N LYS A 21 9.98 -3.25 2.16
CA LYS A 21 10.93 -4.36 2.31
C LYS A 21 12.23 -3.91 2.97
N TYR A 22 12.78 -2.76 2.55
CA TYR A 22 13.98 -2.20 3.15
C TYR A 22 13.82 -1.98 4.66
N LEU A 23 12.73 -1.33 5.10
CA LEU A 23 12.48 -1.12 6.52
C LEU A 23 12.21 -2.44 7.26
N ALA A 24 11.49 -3.39 6.63
CA ALA A 24 11.24 -4.69 7.25
C ALA A 24 12.54 -5.45 7.50
N GLU A 25 13.46 -5.45 6.56
CA GLU A 25 14.79 -6.08 6.71
C GLU A 25 15.64 -5.36 7.77
N LYS A 26 15.67 -4.02 7.72
CA LYS A 26 16.49 -3.22 8.62
C LYS A 26 16.07 -3.31 10.10
N PHE A 27 14.75 -3.35 10.35
CA PHE A 27 14.20 -3.33 11.72
C PHE A 27 13.56 -4.65 12.15
N ASN A 28 13.79 -5.73 11.41
CA ASN A 28 13.13 -7.03 11.62
C ASN A 28 11.61 -6.89 11.74
N GLY A 29 11.04 -6.06 10.86
CA GLY A 29 9.65 -5.66 10.88
C GLY A 29 8.74 -6.60 10.08
N LYS A 30 7.44 -6.51 10.34
CA LYS A 30 6.42 -7.29 9.64
C LYS A 30 5.59 -6.40 8.70
N ILE A 31 5.36 -6.89 7.47
CA ILE A 31 4.59 -6.16 6.47
C ILE A 31 3.13 -6.66 6.48
N TYR A 32 2.21 -5.73 6.58
CA TYR A 32 0.76 -5.92 6.40
C TYR A 32 0.29 -5.21 5.14
N GLY A 33 -0.60 -5.86 4.39
CA GLY A 33 -1.24 -5.25 3.21
C GLY A 33 -2.75 -5.26 3.32
N PHE A 34 -3.41 -4.22 2.82
CA PHE A 34 -4.88 -4.13 2.78
C PHE A 34 -5.54 -5.26 1.99
N SER A 35 -4.81 -5.92 1.12
CA SER A 35 -5.28 -7.09 0.40
C SER A 35 -5.17 -8.41 1.20
N GLY A 36 -4.50 -8.41 2.35
CA GLY A 36 -4.30 -9.61 3.17
C GLY A 36 -5.60 -10.31 3.54
N PRO A 37 -6.50 -9.67 4.29
CA PRO A 37 -7.78 -10.27 4.68
C PRO A 37 -8.62 -10.74 3.49
N LEU A 38 -8.59 -10.02 2.37
CA LEU A 38 -9.30 -10.41 1.16
C LEU A 38 -8.73 -11.70 0.54
N ARG A 39 -7.40 -11.83 0.52
CA ARG A 39 -6.72 -13.04 0.05
C ARG A 39 -7.04 -14.24 0.93
N ASP A 40 -7.08 -14.06 2.24
CA ASP A 40 -7.39 -15.10 3.19
C ASP A 40 -8.81 -15.64 2.97
N ILE A 41 -9.78 -14.74 2.77
CA ILE A 41 -11.17 -15.12 2.46
C ILE A 41 -11.25 -15.85 1.12
N LEU A 42 -10.64 -15.32 0.05
CA LEU A 42 -10.66 -15.97 -1.27
C LEU A 42 -10.00 -17.34 -1.23
N ASN A 43 -8.85 -17.48 -0.56
CA ASN A 43 -8.18 -18.76 -0.36
C ASN A 43 -9.08 -19.75 0.40
N ARG A 44 -9.75 -19.30 1.44
CA ARG A 44 -10.66 -20.14 2.23
C ARG A 44 -11.86 -20.64 1.43
N LEU A 45 -12.28 -19.84 0.42
CA LEU A 45 -13.38 -20.15 -0.50
C LEU A 45 -12.89 -20.90 -1.76
N TYR A 46 -11.60 -21.16 -1.88
CA TYR A 46 -10.98 -21.78 -3.05
C TYR A 46 -11.21 -21.00 -4.36
N LEU A 47 -11.30 -19.66 -4.25
CA LEU A 47 -11.44 -18.77 -5.40
C LEU A 47 -10.08 -18.24 -5.86
N PRO A 48 -9.91 -17.98 -7.18
CA PRO A 48 -8.67 -17.42 -7.72
C PRO A 48 -8.34 -16.05 -7.11
N LEU A 49 -7.06 -15.82 -6.82
CA LEU A 49 -6.54 -14.54 -6.30
C LEU A 49 -6.38 -13.48 -7.41
N GLU A 50 -7.41 -13.34 -8.23
CA GLU A 50 -7.45 -12.39 -9.34
C GLU A 50 -7.89 -11.00 -8.85
N ARG A 51 -7.45 -9.95 -9.58
CA ARG A 51 -7.80 -8.56 -9.26
C ARG A 51 -9.34 -8.35 -9.22
N ALA A 52 -10.07 -8.98 -10.15
CA ALA A 52 -11.52 -8.89 -10.21
C ALA A 52 -12.20 -9.47 -8.96
N ASN A 53 -11.79 -10.66 -8.51
CA ASN A 53 -12.33 -11.28 -7.30
C ASN A 53 -12.00 -10.47 -6.04
N MET A 54 -10.79 -9.92 -5.96
CA MET A 54 -10.37 -9.06 -4.85
C MET A 54 -11.18 -7.77 -4.80
N ALA A 55 -11.39 -7.12 -5.95
CA ALA A 55 -12.19 -5.89 -6.04
C ALA A 55 -13.64 -6.16 -5.64
N LYS A 56 -14.26 -7.18 -6.23
CA LYS A 56 -15.65 -7.56 -5.93
C LYS A 56 -15.85 -7.89 -4.45
N LEU A 57 -14.95 -8.68 -3.86
CA LEU A 57 -15.02 -9.02 -2.44
C LEU A 57 -14.87 -7.79 -1.55
N SER A 58 -13.92 -6.91 -1.88
CA SER A 58 -13.69 -5.65 -1.15
C SER A 58 -14.92 -4.75 -1.19
N GLU A 59 -15.54 -4.59 -2.35
CA GLU A 59 -16.77 -3.82 -2.53
C GLU A 59 -17.92 -4.41 -1.72
N THR A 60 -18.19 -5.71 -1.89
CA THR A 60 -19.25 -6.41 -1.15
C THR A 60 -19.10 -6.28 0.37
N ILE A 61 -17.89 -6.45 0.90
CA ILE A 61 -17.63 -6.30 2.33
C ILE A 61 -17.91 -4.87 2.79
N ARG A 62 -17.49 -3.87 2.02
CA ARG A 62 -17.68 -2.46 2.37
C ARG A 62 -19.15 -2.04 2.30
N GLU A 63 -19.90 -2.53 1.34
CA GLU A 63 -21.33 -2.28 1.21
C GLU A 63 -22.12 -2.93 2.34
N ALA A 64 -21.81 -4.19 2.67
CA ALA A 64 -22.58 -4.96 3.65
C ALA A 64 -22.24 -4.60 5.11
N PHE A 65 -20.96 -4.26 5.39
CA PHE A 65 -20.46 -4.14 6.78
C PHE A 65 -19.81 -2.80 7.09
N GLY A 66 -19.78 -1.87 6.15
CA GLY A 66 -19.21 -0.54 6.32
C GLY A 66 -17.82 -0.40 5.68
N SER A 67 -17.51 0.84 5.30
CA SER A 67 -16.33 1.18 4.49
C SER A 67 -14.99 0.95 5.20
N ASP A 68 -15.00 0.83 6.52
CA ASP A 68 -13.82 0.74 7.39
C ASP A 68 -13.60 -0.66 8.01
N LEU A 69 -14.44 -1.67 7.68
CA LEU A 69 -14.30 -3.00 8.28
C LEU A 69 -12.94 -3.63 7.99
N ILE A 70 -12.44 -3.54 6.75
CA ILE A 70 -11.15 -4.12 6.36
C ILE A 70 -10.02 -3.46 7.14
N SER A 71 -10.02 -2.12 7.25
CA SER A 71 -9.01 -1.40 8.02
C SER A 71 -9.10 -1.69 9.52
N LYS A 72 -10.29 -1.81 10.09
CA LYS A 72 -10.49 -2.24 11.49
C LYS A 72 -9.96 -3.65 11.74
N THR A 73 -10.16 -4.57 10.80
CA THR A 73 -9.59 -5.93 10.88
C THR A 73 -8.05 -5.87 10.93
N ILE A 74 -7.44 -5.15 10.01
CA ILE A 74 -5.97 -5.00 9.98
C ILE A 74 -5.46 -4.31 11.25
N ALA A 75 -6.15 -3.28 11.73
CA ALA A 75 -5.78 -2.59 12.97
C ALA A 75 -5.78 -3.55 14.17
N LYS A 76 -6.76 -4.45 14.21
CA LYS A 76 -6.85 -5.47 15.27
C LYS A 76 -5.74 -6.52 15.13
N ASP A 77 -5.44 -6.96 13.92
CA ASP A 77 -4.33 -7.88 13.64
C ASP A 77 -2.99 -7.27 14.08
N ILE A 78 -2.73 -6.01 13.72
CA ILE A 78 -1.55 -5.25 14.14
C ILE A 78 -1.49 -5.12 15.68
N ALA A 79 -2.60 -4.82 16.34
CA ALA A 79 -2.63 -4.68 17.79
C ALA A 79 -2.25 -6.00 18.50
N ASN A 80 -2.64 -7.14 17.94
CA ASN A 80 -2.38 -8.48 18.50
C ASN A 80 -1.03 -9.08 18.04
N ASP A 81 -0.33 -8.48 17.09
CA ASP A 81 0.95 -8.98 16.62
C ASP A 81 2.06 -8.70 17.63
N PRO A 82 2.95 -9.64 17.95
CA PRO A 82 4.05 -9.40 18.88
C PRO A 82 5.18 -8.54 18.29
N CYS A 83 5.21 -8.30 16.97
CA CYS A 83 6.23 -7.51 16.33
C CYS A 83 6.14 -6.03 16.70
N ASP A 84 7.27 -5.42 17.08
CA ASP A 84 7.32 -4.01 17.49
C ASP A 84 7.42 -3.04 16.31
N PHE A 85 7.88 -3.50 15.14
CA PHE A 85 8.00 -2.68 13.94
C PHE A 85 7.09 -3.21 12.84
N ILE A 86 6.04 -2.48 12.53
CA ILE A 86 5.02 -2.86 11.54
C ILE A 86 5.08 -1.93 10.35
N ILE A 87 5.02 -2.49 9.17
CA ILE A 87 4.90 -1.75 7.92
C ILE A 87 3.53 -2.07 7.30
N LEU A 88 2.81 -1.06 6.87
CA LEU A 88 1.49 -1.19 6.26
C LEU A 88 1.52 -0.69 4.82
N GLU A 89 1.22 -1.56 3.88
CA GLU A 89 1.15 -1.23 2.45
C GLU A 89 -0.29 -1.14 1.95
N GLY A 90 -0.48 -0.27 0.96
CA GLY A 90 -1.74 -0.19 0.21
C GLY A 90 -2.79 0.73 0.83
N LEU A 91 -2.38 1.70 1.65
CA LEU A 91 -3.23 2.81 2.08
C LEU A 91 -3.60 3.68 0.88
N ARG A 92 -4.86 3.61 0.46
CA ARG A 92 -5.37 4.29 -0.74
C ARG A 92 -6.58 5.16 -0.48
N ARG A 93 -7.28 4.96 0.64
CA ARG A 93 -8.57 5.59 0.94
C ARG A 93 -8.50 6.35 2.26
N VAL A 94 -9.19 7.48 2.33
CA VAL A 94 -9.25 8.30 3.53
C VAL A 94 -9.85 7.56 4.73
N PRO A 95 -10.96 6.79 4.62
CA PRO A 95 -11.47 6.05 5.77
C PRO A 95 -10.49 5.01 6.33
N ASP A 96 -9.70 4.38 5.47
CA ASP A 96 -8.67 3.44 5.90
C ASP A 96 -7.55 4.16 6.67
N LEU A 97 -7.13 5.33 6.19
CA LEU A 97 -6.13 6.17 6.87
C LEU A 97 -6.62 6.62 8.25
N GLU A 98 -7.86 7.09 8.37
CA GLU A 98 -8.42 7.55 9.65
C GLU A 98 -8.44 6.41 10.68
N THR A 99 -8.77 5.20 10.27
CA THR A 99 -8.66 4.02 11.14
C THR A 99 -7.23 3.79 11.59
N MET A 100 -6.24 3.86 10.68
CA MET A 100 -4.84 3.62 11.02
C MET A 100 -4.25 4.71 11.92
N LYS A 101 -4.64 5.98 11.73
CA LYS A 101 -4.22 7.10 12.58
C LYS A 101 -4.62 6.92 14.06
N SER A 102 -5.63 6.11 14.35
CA SER A 102 -6.02 5.81 15.73
C SER A 102 -5.04 4.87 16.45
N LEU A 103 -4.15 4.20 15.71
CA LEU A 103 -3.13 3.32 16.29
C LEU A 103 -1.97 4.13 16.87
N PRO A 104 -1.60 3.91 18.15
CA PRO A 104 -0.44 4.56 18.75
C PRO A 104 0.85 4.23 17.97
N GLY A 105 1.64 5.27 17.66
CA GLY A 105 2.90 5.11 16.92
C GLY A 105 2.75 4.98 15.41
N PHE A 106 1.55 5.23 14.87
CA PHE A 106 1.34 5.26 13.42
C PHE A 106 1.90 6.53 12.79
N ARG A 107 2.65 6.35 11.70
CA ARG A 107 3.17 7.42 10.84
C ARG A 107 2.87 7.09 9.39
N LEU A 108 2.43 8.05 8.60
CA LEU A 108 2.17 7.90 7.16
C LEU A 108 3.31 8.49 6.35
N LEU A 109 3.88 7.70 5.46
CA LEU A 109 4.88 8.14 4.48
C LEU A 109 4.30 7.98 3.07
N SER A 110 4.53 8.96 2.20
CA SER A 110 4.22 8.84 0.78
C SER A 110 5.48 8.54 -0.03
N VAL A 111 5.32 7.77 -1.11
CA VAL A 111 6.39 7.52 -2.08
C VAL A 111 5.93 7.99 -3.44
N THR A 112 6.69 8.87 -4.05
CA THR A 112 6.40 9.43 -5.38
C THR A 112 7.48 9.08 -6.39
N ALA A 113 7.11 9.00 -7.65
CA ALA A 113 8.01 8.95 -8.81
C ALA A 113 7.26 9.44 -10.04
N ASP A 114 7.98 9.92 -11.04
CA ASP A 114 7.42 10.40 -12.29
C ASP A 114 6.57 9.33 -12.98
N SER A 115 5.46 9.72 -13.55
CA SER A 115 4.48 8.80 -14.15
C SER A 115 5.11 7.92 -15.24
N LYS A 116 5.99 8.47 -16.06
CA LYS A 116 6.70 7.71 -17.10
C LYS A 116 7.61 6.65 -16.50
N LEU A 117 8.37 7.01 -15.46
CA LEU A 117 9.24 6.07 -14.74
C LEU A 117 8.43 4.96 -14.07
N ARG A 118 7.26 5.30 -13.50
CA ARG A 118 6.36 4.33 -12.88
C ARG A 118 5.76 3.36 -13.91
N TRP A 119 5.38 3.85 -15.10
CA TRP A 119 4.95 3.02 -16.21
C TRP A 119 6.06 2.06 -16.67
N GLU A 120 7.29 2.56 -16.88
CA GLU A 120 8.45 1.72 -17.25
C GLU A 120 8.74 0.64 -16.20
N ARG A 121 8.64 0.97 -14.93
CA ARG A 121 8.81 0.01 -13.83
C ARG A 121 7.70 -1.05 -13.80
N MET A 122 6.47 -0.64 -14.07
CA MET A 122 5.32 -1.54 -14.15
C MET A 122 5.47 -2.54 -15.30
N THR A 123 5.79 -2.06 -16.50
CA THR A 123 5.95 -2.91 -17.68
C THR A 123 7.11 -3.90 -17.53
N LYS A 124 8.23 -3.47 -16.94
CA LYS A 124 9.38 -4.35 -16.66
C LYS A 124 9.08 -5.40 -15.59
N ARG A 125 8.29 -5.06 -14.58
CA ARG A 125 7.94 -5.98 -13.49
C ARG A 125 6.99 -7.08 -13.93
N GLY A 126 6.03 -6.77 -14.83
CA GLY A 126 5.08 -7.73 -15.38
C GLY A 126 4.30 -8.50 -14.32
N GLN A 127 3.81 -7.84 -13.27
CA GLN A 127 3.10 -8.50 -12.17
C GLN A 127 1.72 -9.00 -12.59
N ASN A 128 1.05 -8.29 -13.48
CA ASN A 128 -0.20 -8.70 -14.10
C ASN A 128 0.05 -9.07 -15.55
N ALA A 129 -0.82 -9.92 -16.12
CA ALA A 129 -0.65 -10.45 -17.47
C ALA A 129 -0.60 -9.36 -18.56
N ASP A 130 -1.27 -8.23 -18.35
CA ASP A 130 -1.37 -7.10 -19.27
C ASP A 130 -0.29 -6.01 -19.03
N ASP A 131 0.45 -6.05 -17.93
CA ASP A 131 1.43 -5.01 -17.57
C ASP A 131 2.47 -4.77 -18.67
N ALA A 132 3.00 -5.86 -19.27
CA ALA A 132 4.06 -5.78 -20.29
C ALA A 132 3.62 -5.14 -21.62
N THR A 133 2.34 -5.17 -21.93
CA THR A 133 1.77 -4.66 -23.19
C THR A 133 1.03 -3.34 -23.03
N LYS A 134 0.89 -2.86 -21.80
CA LYS A 134 0.12 -1.63 -21.49
C LYS A 134 0.83 -0.39 -22.00
N THR A 135 0.15 0.40 -22.86
CA THR A 135 0.67 1.68 -23.31
C THR A 135 0.67 2.71 -22.18
N TYR A 136 1.44 3.78 -22.35
CA TYR A 136 1.52 4.85 -21.35
C TYR A 136 0.17 5.58 -21.17
N GLU A 137 -0.57 5.79 -22.26
CA GLU A 137 -1.89 6.42 -22.23
C GLU A 137 -2.91 5.59 -21.44
N VAL A 138 -2.91 4.26 -21.63
CA VAL A 138 -3.75 3.34 -20.86
C VAL A 138 -3.35 3.36 -19.39
N PHE A 139 -2.06 3.39 -19.10
CA PHE A 139 -1.56 3.49 -17.73
C PHE A 139 -2.06 4.76 -17.02
N LEU A 140 -2.02 5.92 -17.69
CA LEU A 140 -2.53 7.18 -17.14
C LEU A 140 -4.05 7.15 -16.90
N THR A 141 -4.79 6.48 -17.78
CA THR A 141 -6.24 6.29 -17.62
C THR A 141 -6.54 5.39 -16.42
N ASP A 142 -5.81 4.31 -16.23
CA ASP A 142 -5.98 3.38 -15.13
C ASP A 142 -5.70 4.04 -13.76
N GLU A 143 -4.83 5.04 -13.71
CA GLU A 143 -4.56 5.80 -12.48
C GLU A 143 -5.77 6.63 -12.00
N GLN A 144 -6.73 6.89 -12.89
CA GLN A 144 -7.98 7.59 -12.56
C GLN A 144 -9.08 6.63 -12.09
N ALA A 145 -8.78 5.33 -12.01
CA ALA A 145 -9.74 4.33 -11.55
C ALA A 145 -10.24 4.66 -10.13
N GLU A 146 -11.50 4.32 -9.85
CA GLU A 146 -12.18 4.66 -8.59
C GLU A 146 -11.40 4.17 -7.35
N ALA A 147 -10.79 3.00 -7.42
CA ALA A 147 -10.01 2.43 -6.32
C ALA A 147 -8.77 3.25 -5.93
N ASP A 148 -8.25 4.08 -6.85
CA ASP A 148 -7.02 4.84 -6.68
C ASP A 148 -7.28 6.37 -6.62
N ARG A 149 -8.54 6.80 -6.73
CA ARG A 149 -8.95 8.21 -6.77
C ARG A 149 -8.51 9.02 -5.55
N ASP A 150 -8.55 8.41 -4.36
CA ASP A 150 -8.22 9.10 -3.11
C ASP A 150 -6.70 9.13 -2.85
N ILE A 151 -5.87 8.42 -3.62
CA ILE A 151 -4.42 8.35 -3.37
C ILE A 151 -3.76 9.73 -3.29
N PRO A 152 -4.02 10.70 -4.20
CA PRO A 152 -3.41 12.03 -4.09
C PRO A 152 -3.78 12.74 -2.78
N LEU A 153 -5.02 12.60 -2.32
CA LEU A 153 -5.47 13.16 -1.05
C LEU A 153 -4.79 12.48 0.14
N VAL A 154 -4.70 11.14 0.14
CA VAL A 154 -4.00 10.40 1.18
C VAL A 154 -2.50 10.75 1.21
N MET A 155 -1.87 10.92 0.04
CA MET A 155 -0.47 11.37 -0.06
C MET A 155 -0.26 12.75 0.55
N SER A 156 -1.19 13.68 0.35
CA SER A 156 -1.11 15.04 0.94
C SER A 156 -1.19 15.06 2.46
N MET A 157 -1.68 13.98 3.08
CA MET A 157 -1.76 13.80 4.53
C MET A 157 -0.54 13.09 5.12
N ALA A 158 0.44 12.74 4.30
CA ALA A 158 1.66 12.07 4.75
C ALA A 158 2.58 13.03 5.51
N GLU A 159 3.26 12.48 6.51
CA GLU A 159 4.23 13.21 7.34
C GLU A 159 5.51 13.58 6.56
N ALA A 160 5.89 12.69 5.62
CA ALA A 160 6.99 12.92 4.71
C ALA A 160 6.73 12.26 3.35
N THR A 161 7.29 12.86 2.31
CA THR A 161 7.26 12.32 0.94
C THR A 161 8.67 11.90 0.52
N LEU A 162 8.79 10.65 0.11
CA LEU A 162 10.02 10.06 -0.42
C LEU A 162 10.01 10.19 -1.94
N ASP A 163 11.02 10.83 -2.49
CA ASP A 163 11.23 10.93 -3.93
C ASP A 163 12.00 9.70 -4.43
N ASN A 164 11.37 8.91 -5.28
CA ASN A 164 11.96 7.71 -5.86
C ASN A 164 12.20 7.86 -7.38
N ASN A 165 12.62 9.06 -7.82
CA ASN A 165 13.06 9.31 -9.20
C ASN A 165 14.52 8.91 -9.42
N GLY A 166 15.31 8.87 -8.37
CA GLY A 166 16.73 8.52 -8.39
C GLY A 166 17.03 7.02 -8.27
N SER A 167 18.16 6.71 -7.68
CA SER A 167 18.62 5.35 -7.41
C SER A 167 17.90 4.72 -6.20
N LEU A 168 18.05 3.41 -6.03
CA LEU A 168 17.60 2.72 -4.80
C LEU A 168 18.32 3.23 -3.55
N GLU A 169 19.59 3.56 -3.69
CA GLU A 169 20.40 4.11 -2.61
C GLU A 169 19.86 5.48 -2.15
N ASP A 170 19.44 6.33 -3.09
CA ASP A 170 18.80 7.61 -2.77
C ASP A 170 17.51 7.42 -1.97
N LEU A 171 16.69 6.43 -2.34
CA LEU A 171 15.47 6.09 -1.60
C LEU A 171 15.80 5.58 -0.18
N TYR A 172 16.79 4.71 -0.05
CA TYR A 172 17.21 4.17 1.25
C TYR A 172 17.80 5.25 2.14
N ASN A 173 18.62 6.15 1.60
CA ASN A 173 19.18 7.30 2.32
C ASN A 173 18.09 8.27 2.82
N GLN A 174 16.99 8.44 2.08
CA GLN A 174 15.85 9.21 2.55
C GLN A 174 15.13 8.52 3.72
N LEU A 175 14.95 7.19 3.63
CA LEU A 175 14.37 6.40 4.72
C LEU A 175 15.24 6.46 5.97
N ASP A 176 16.56 6.32 5.83
CA ASP A 176 17.52 6.32 6.96
C ASP A 176 17.53 7.63 7.74
N LYS A 177 17.15 8.73 7.11
CA LYS A 177 17.03 10.04 7.79
C LYS A 177 15.75 10.18 8.63
N LEU A 178 14.79 9.27 8.47
CA LEU A 178 13.50 9.31 9.18
C LEU A 178 13.47 8.39 10.39
N PHE A 179 14.43 7.47 10.50
CA PHE A 179 14.57 6.44 11.54
C PHE A 179 15.99 6.36 12.09
#